data_c406404db095d7c0dd4ec0379056bf19
#
_entry.id   c406404db095d7c0dd4ec0379056bf19
#
_cell.length_a   1.000
_cell.length_b   1.000
_cell.length_c   1.000
_cell.angle_alpha   90.00
_cell.angle_beta   90.00
_cell.angle_gamma   90.00
#
_symmetry.space_group_name_H-M   'P 1'
#
loop_
_entity.id
_entity.type
_entity.pdbx_description
1 polymer ?
#
loop_
_entity_poly.entity_id
_entity_poly.type
_entity_poly.pdbx_seq_one_letter_code
_entity_poly.pdbx_strand_id
1 'polypeptide(L)'
;MWESFITLMITILMWIYDLVGQNFGIAIIIFTVLVRLITYPLTARQMKSSQAMQDLQQSKKWQDIQKKYKDDRETLAQKQMEIYQEMGISPFGSCLPLLIQFPIIIGLYQAIIRALAVTPVQLLNLSNHINNGSGLIPINSQFLWMELSEPERLQVFGFGIPVLAILVVITSYIQTKMITPSTNPGDAGGQGAQMSQAMSLYMPFFMGYLALTFASGLGLYFIATNLTTIAQYILLGRADFKNLLPSRS
;
A
#
# COMPACT_ATOMS: atom_id res chain seq x y z
N MET A 1 10.78 7.46 21.06
CA MET A 1 10.40 7.86 19.69
C MET A 1 9.35 6.95 19.06
N TRP A 2 9.53 5.60 19.03
CA TRP A 2 8.53 4.68 18.45
C TRP A 2 7.20 4.70 19.21
N GLU A 3 7.23 4.59 20.52
CA GLU A 3 6.03 4.69 21.36
C GLU A 3 5.30 6.03 21.20
N SER A 4 6.04 7.14 21.15
CA SER A 4 5.44 8.47 20.91
C SER A 4 4.73 8.56 19.55
N PHE A 5 5.28 7.89 18.52
CA PHE A 5 4.66 7.81 17.21
C PHE A 5 3.34 7.01 17.24
N ILE A 6 3.33 5.86 17.91
CA ILE A 6 2.11 5.05 18.09
C ILE A 6 1.06 5.81 18.89
N THR A 7 1.47 6.45 20.00
CA THR A 7 0.56 7.27 20.82
C THR A 7 -0.08 8.40 20.01
N LEU A 8 0.70 9.08 19.18
CA LEU A 8 0.17 10.10 18.26
C LEU A 8 -0.88 9.52 17.30
N MET A 9 -0.60 8.35 16.71
CA MET A 9 -1.54 7.66 15.83
C MET A 9 -2.83 7.29 16.55
N ILE A 10 -2.74 6.74 17.76
CA ILE A 10 -3.91 6.42 18.60
C ILE A 10 -4.71 7.68 18.92
N THR A 11 -4.04 8.75 19.33
CA THR A 11 -4.71 10.01 19.67
C THR A 11 -5.50 10.59 18.49
N ILE A 12 -4.90 10.59 17.29
CA ILE A 12 -5.56 11.07 16.07
C ILE A 12 -6.74 10.14 15.71
N LEU A 13 -6.55 8.82 15.77
CA LEU A 13 -7.61 7.85 15.50
C LEU A 13 -8.79 8.03 16.47
N MET A 14 -8.53 8.19 17.76
CA MET A 14 -9.56 8.37 18.77
C MET A 14 -10.30 9.71 18.61
N TRP A 15 -9.56 10.76 18.24
CA TRP A 15 -10.20 12.05 17.94
C TRP A 15 -11.13 11.95 16.72
N ILE A 16 -10.70 11.27 15.65
CA ILE A 16 -11.55 11.03 14.47
C ILE A 16 -12.74 10.13 14.84
N TYR A 17 -12.51 9.07 15.63
CA TYR A 17 -13.56 8.15 16.10
C TYR A 17 -14.69 8.89 16.82
N ASP A 18 -14.36 9.81 17.72
CA ASP A 18 -15.34 10.66 18.42
C ASP A 18 -16.11 11.56 17.42
N LEU A 19 -15.39 12.16 16.47
CA LEU A 19 -15.98 13.07 15.47
C LEU A 19 -16.97 12.37 14.53
N VAL A 20 -16.74 11.07 14.20
CA VAL A 20 -17.56 10.32 13.22
C VAL A 20 -18.65 9.46 13.86
N GLY A 21 -19.05 9.78 15.09
CA GLY A 21 -20.13 9.08 15.75
C GLY A 21 -19.79 7.66 16.20
N GLN A 22 -18.57 7.48 16.69
CA GLN A 22 -18.08 6.22 17.29
C GLN A 22 -18.05 5.03 16.31
N ASN A 23 -17.69 5.28 15.06
CA ASN A 23 -17.47 4.24 14.06
C ASN A 23 -15.97 4.10 13.74
N PHE A 24 -15.35 3.04 14.27
CA PHE A 24 -13.90 2.86 14.16
C PHE A 24 -13.44 2.55 12.73
N GLY A 25 -14.26 1.86 11.93
CA GLY A 25 -13.96 1.61 10.52
C GLY A 25 -13.91 2.90 9.69
N ILE A 26 -14.88 3.80 9.89
CA ILE A 26 -14.86 5.13 9.25
C ILE A 26 -13.65 5.93 9.75
N ALA A 27 -13.32 5.85 11.03
CA ALA A 27 -12.14 6.53 11.58
C ALA A 27 -10.84 6.06 10.90
N ILE A 28 -10.66 4.75 10.65
CA ILE A 28 -9.51 4.20 9.90
C ILE A 28 -9.48 4.76 8.47
N ILE A 29 -10.61 4.81 7.77
CA ILE A 29 -10.69 5.33 6.39
C ILE A 29 -10.29 6.80 6.35
N ILE A 30 -10.87 7.64 7.21
CA ILE A 30 -10.58 9.08 7.27
C ILE A 30 -9.12 9.31 7.66
N PHE A 31 -8.63 8.61 8.67
CA PHE A 31 -7.22 8.66 9.07
C PHE A 31 -6.31 8.34 7.88
N THR A 32 -6.63 7.29 7.13
CA THR A 32 -5.85 6.89 5.94
C THR A 32 -5.82 8.00 4.90
N VAL A 33 -6.98 8.59 4.60
CA VAL A 33 -7.07 9.72 3.65
C VAL A 33 -6.26 10.91 4.12
N LEU A 34 -6.34 11.28 5.41
CA LEU A 34 -5.55 12.37 5.98
C LEU A 34 -4.05 12.13 5.87
N VAL A 35 -3.58 10.94 6.23
CA VAL A 35 -2.16 10.55 6.07
C VAL A 35 -1.73 10.65 4.61
N ARG A 36 -2.57 10.21 3.67
CA ARG A 36 -2.31 10.29 2.23
C ARG A 36 -2.27 11.73 1.71
N LEU A 37 -3.10 12.61 2.24
CA LEU A 37 -3.06 14.04 1.90
C LEU A 37 -1.79 14.70 2.42
N ILE A 38 -1.40 14.42 3.66
CA ILE A 38 -0.16 14.96 4.26
C ILE A 38 1.07 14.45 3.51
N THR A 39 1.08 13.17 3.13
CA THR A 39 2.20 12.56 2.40
C THR A 39 2.15 12.82 0.89
N TYR A 40 1.10 13.49 0.38
CA TYR A 40 0.91 13.76 -1.04
C TYR A 40 2.12 14.41 -1.74
N PRO A 41 2.76 15.49 -1.21
CA PRO A 41 3.91 16.10 -1.90
C PRO A 41 5.09 15.14 -2.06
N LEU A 42 5.28 14.24 -1.09
CA LEU A 42 6.31 13.21 -1.16
C LEU A 42 5.93 12.14 -2.20
N THR A 43 4.68 11.67 -2.15
CA THR A 43 4.14 10.69 -3.11
C THR A 43 4.19 11.23 -4.53
N ALA A 44 3.86 12.51 -4.76
CA ALA A 44 3.91 13.13 -6.08
C ALA A 44 5.34 13.17 -6.66
N ARG A 45 6.37 13.39 -5.83
CA ARG A 45 7.78 13.29 -6.25
C ARG A 45 8.17 11.85 -6.62
N GLN A 46 7.75 10.89 -5.81
CA GLN A 46 7.97 9.45 -6.08
C GLN A 46 7.31 9.02 -7.40
N MET A 47 6.08 9.49 -7.65
CA MET A 47 5.37 9.23 -8.90
C MET A 47 6.11 9.77 -10.12
N LYS A 48 6.71 10.97 -10.03
CA LYS A 48 7.54 11.52 -11.10
C LYS A 48 8.79 10.67 -11.36
N SER A 49 9.46 10.22 -10.32
CA SER A 49 10.64 9.36 -10.43
C SER A 49 10.29 8.01 -11.05
N SER A 50 9.16 7.42 -10.64
CA SER A 50 8.65 6.17 -11.21
C SER A 50 8.31 6.31 -12.68
N GLN A 51 7.71 7.44 -13.11
CA GLN A 51 7.43 7.69 -14.52
C GLN A 51 8.70 7.86 -15.34
N ALA A 52 9.67 8.65 -14.86
CA ALA A 52 10.94 8.80 -15.56
C ALA A 52 11.63 7.44 -15.79
N MET A 53 11.52 6.53 -14.82
CA MET A 53 11.98 5.16 -14.95
C MET A 53 11.20 4.40 -16.04
N GLN A 54 9.88 4.56 -16.11
CA GLN A 54 9.03 3.93 -17.10
C GLN A 54 9.34 4.43 -18.51
N ASP A 55 9.44 5.76 -18.67
CA ASP A 55 9.78 6.39 -19.96
C ASP A 55 11.15 5.92 -20.46
N LEU A 56 12.10 5.77 -19.54
CA LEU A 56 13.41 5.22 -19.87
C LEU A 56 13.32 3.77 -20.37
N GLN A 57 12.58 2.92 -19.66
CA GLN A 57 12.40 1.50 -20.04
C GLN A 57 11.70 1.32 -21.39
N GLN A 58 10.85 2.28 -21.79
CA GLN A 58 10.21 2.30 -23.11
C GLN A 58 11.06 2.95 -24.21
N SER A 59 12.17 3.61 -23.84
CA SER A 59 13.05 4.30 -24.80
C SER A 59 13.76 3.32 -25.73
N LYS A 60 14.00 3.75 -26.98
CA LYS A 60 14.79 2.98 -27.96
C LYS A 60 16.19 2.65 -27.42
N LYS A 61 16.84 3.63 -26.76
CA LYS A 61 18.17 3.44 -26.17
C LYS A 61 18.21 2.25 -25.19
N TRP A 62 17.17 2.11 -24.37
CA TRP A 62 17.04 0.98 -23.44
C TRP A 62 16.83 -0.35 -24.15
N GLN A 63 15.92 -0.39 -25.12
CA GLN A 63 15.64 -1.60 -25.89
C GLN A 63 16.86 -2.08 -26.71
N ASP A 64 17.61 -1.14 -27.30
CA ASP A 64 18.81 -1.46 -28.09
C ASP A 64 19.90 -2.09 -27.21
N ILE A 65 20.08 -1.57 -25.97
CA ILE A 65 21.03 -2.14 -25.01
C ILE A 65 20.57 -3.53 -24.56
N GLN A 66 19.28 -3.70 -24.26
CA GLN A 66 18.76 -5.02 -23.92
C GLN A 66 18.96 -6.04 -25.03
N LYS A 67 18.74 -5.66 -26.28
CA LYS A 67 18.95 -6.56 -27.43
C LYS A 67 20.42 -6.87 -27.63
N LYS A 68 21.30 -5.85 -27.52
CA LYS A 68 22.73 -5.98 -27.79
C LYS A 68 23.46 -6.86 -26.77
N TYR A 69 23.06 -6.77 -25.49
CA TYR A 69 23.73 -7.49 -24.39
C TYR A 69 22.84 -8.57 -23.77
N LYS A 70 21.90 -9.14 -24.55
CA LYS A 70 20.94 -10.14 -24.08
C LYS A 70 21.59 -11.36 -23.42
N ASP A 71 22.73 -11.80 -23.98
CA ASP A 71 23.46 -13.00 -23.55
C ASP A 71 24.53 -12.70 -22.50
N ASP A 72 24.84 -11.42 -22.24
CA ASP A 72 25.81 -10.96 -21.24
C ASP A 72 25.10 -10.14 -20.15
N ARG A 73 24.64 -10.84 -19.11
CA ARG A 73 23.87 -10.25 -18.02
C ARG A 73 24.66 -9.24 -17.19
N GLU A 74 25.98 -9.44 -17.07
CA GLU A 74 26.83 -8.58 -16.27
C GLU A 74 27.02 -7.22 -16.96
N THR A 75 27.41 -7.25 -18.24
CA THR A 75 27.56 -6.04 -19.06
C THR A 75 26.20 -5.32 -19.22
N LEU A 76 25.11 -6.08 -19.35
CA LEU A 76 23.77 -5.49 -19.41
C LEU A 76 23.43 -4.70 -18.13
N ALA A 77 23.70 -5.28 -16.95
CA ALA A 77 23.44 -4.62 -15.67
C ALA A 77 24.30 -3.35 -15.50
N GLN A 78 25.56 -3.39 -15.91
CA GLN A 78 26.46 -2.23 -15.89
C GLN A 78 25.94 -1.10 -16.80
N LYS A 79 25.57 -1.43 -18.04
CA LYS A 79 25.05 -0.45 -19.01
C LYS A 79 23.70 0.14 -18.58
N GLN A 80 22.85 -0.64 -17.93
CA GLN A 80 21.61 -0.14 -17.32
C GLN A 80 21.91 0.86 -16.21
N MET A 81 22.89 0.56 -15.34
CA MET A 81 23.29 1.47 -14.27
C MET A 81 23.91 2.76 -14.79
N GLU A 82 24.73 2.70 -15.86
CA GLU A 82 25.28 3.87 -16.54
C GLU A 82 24.15 4.81 -17.05
N ILE A 83 23.11 4.25 -17.68
CA ILE A 83 21.99 5.04 -18.19
C ILE A 83 21.21 5.69 -17.03
N TYR A 84 20.99 4.97 -15.93
CA TYR A 84 20.34 5.56 -14.75
C TYR A 84 21.13 6.74 -14.22
N GLN A 85 22.46 6.63 -14.16
CA GLN A 85 23.33 7.72 -13.72
C GLN A 85 23.32 8.90 -14.71
N GLU A 86 23.42 8.64 -16.02
CA GLU A 86 23.35 9.67 -17.06
C GLU A 86 22.05 10.48 -17.01
N MET A 87 20.94 9.83 -16.72
CA MET A 87 19.61 10.47 -16.67
C MET A 87 19.26 10.99 -15.27
N GLY A 88 20.14 10.84 -14.29
CA GLY A 88 19.89 11.27 -12.90
C GLY A 88 18.73 10.50 -12.24
N ILE A 89 18.43 9.29 -12.71
CA ILE A 89 17.34 8.45 -12.20
C ILE A 89 17.91 7.50 -11.16
N SER A 90 17.39 7.54 -9.94
CA SER A 90 17.76 6.58 -8.90
C SER A 90 17.03 5.25 -9.10
N PRO A 91 17.72 4.11 -9.25
CA PRO A 91 17.08 2.81 -9.33
C PRO A 91 16.30 2.44 -8.06
N PHE A 92 16.68 3.03 -6.92
CA PHE A 92 15.99 2.84 -5.65
C PHE A 92 14.77 3.74 -5.47
N GLY A 93 14.53 4.70 -6.36
CA GLY A 93 13.39 5.62 -6.29
C GLY A 93 12.03 4.90 -6.34
N SER A 94 11.97 3.75 -7.00
CA SER A 94 10.76 2.93 -7.11
C SER A 94 10.45 2.11 -5.85
N CYS A 95 11.44 1.76 -5.02
CA CYS A 95 11.21 1.00 -3.78
C CYS A 95 11.08 1.90 -2.53
N LEU A 96 11.39 3.20 -2.64
CA LEU A 96 11.27 4.17 -1.55
C LEU A 96 9.86 4.23 -0.93
N PRO A 97 8.74 4.14 -1.72
CA PRO A 97 7.40 4.08 -1.16
C PRO A 97 7.22 2.92 -0.19
N LEU A 98 7.78 1.76 -0.51
CA LEU A 98 7.68 0.57 0.34
C LEU A 98 8.39 0.77 1.68
N LEU A 99 9.59 1.36 1.68
CA LEU A 99 10.36 1.63 2.90
C LEU A 99 9.64 2.62 3.83
N ILE A 100 8.96 3.63 3.27
CA ILE A 100 8.17 4.60 4.05
C ILE A 100 6.87 3.96 4.55
N GLN A 101 6.30 3.07 3.77
CA GLN A 101 5.03 2.40 4.07
C GLN A 101 5.15 1.43 5.25
N PHE A 102 6.28 0.73 5.43
CA PHE A 102 6.46 -0.25 6.50
C PHE A 102 6.27 0.32 7.90
N PRO A 103 6.93 1.41 8.30
CA PRO A 103 6.70 2.03 9.60
C PRO A 103 5.24 2.45 9.81
N ILE A 104 4.58 2.93 8.76
CA ILE A 104 3.16 3.34 8.83
C ILE A 104 2.26 2.12 9.06
N ILE A 105 2.48 1.03 8.32
CA ILE A 105 1.72 -0.22 8.48
C ILE A 105 1.88 -0.78 9.89
N ILE A 106 3.13 -0.90 10.38
CA ILE A 106 3.41 -1.46 11.69
C ILE A 106 2.86 -0.55 12.80
N GLY A 107 3.04 0.76 12.68
CA GLY A 107 2.53 1.73 13.63
C GLY A 107 1.01 1.74 13.68
N LEU A 108 0.35 1.72 12.53
CA LEU A 108 -1.10 1.68 12.46
C LEU A 108 -1.67 0.36 12.98
N TYR A 109 -1.06 -0.77 12.63
CA TYR A 109 -1.46 -2.06 13.19
C TYR A 109 -1.40 -2.05 14.72
N GLN A 110 -0.28 -1.58 15.30
CA GLN A 110 -0.15 -1.46 16.75
C GLN A 110 -1.16 -0.46 17.33
N ALA A 111 -1.43 0.64 16.62
CA ALA A 111 -2.42 1.62 17.06
C ALA A 111 -3.83 1.04 17.07
N ILE A 112 -4.22 0.29 16.04
CA ILE A 112 -5.53 -0.38 15.95
C ILE A 112 -5.69 -1.39 17.09
N ILE A 113 -4.72 -2.30 17.27
CA ILE A 113 -4.79 -3.34 18.31
C ILE A 113 -4.82 -2.73 19.71
N ARG A 114 -4.04 -1.68 19.96
CA ARG A 114 -4.03 -0.98 21.25
C ARG A 114 -5.29 -0.16 21.48
N ALA A 115 -5.82 0.50 20.45
CA ALA A 115 -7.05 1.27 20.53
C ALA A 115 -8.26 0.36 20.78
N LEU A 116 -8.35 -0.76 20.09
CA LEU A 116 -9.45 -1.74 20.28
C LEU A 116 -9.32 -2.52 21.60
N ALA A 117 -8.17 -2.36 22.29
CA ALA A 117 -7.96 -2.85 23.65
C ALA A 117 -8.42 -4.31 23.86
N VAL A 118 -7.91 -5.21 23.02
CA VAL A 118 -8.25 -6.65 23.02
C VAL A 118 -7.91 -7.33 24.36
N THR A 119 -7.02 -6.75 25.18
CA THR A 119 -6.65 -7.27 26.50
C THR A 119 -6.94 -6.26 27.62
N PRO A 120 -7.24 -6.74 28.86
CA PRO A 120 -7.47 -5.85 30.01
C PRO A 120 -6.32 -4.88 30.32
N VAL A 121 -5.07 -5.29 30.07
CA VAL A 121 -3.89 -4.42 30.22
C VAL A 121 -3.87 -3.29 29.20
N GLN A 122 -4.31 -3.56 27.98
CA GLN A 122 -4.44 -2.55 26.93
C GLN A 122 -5.55 -1.54 27.24
N LEU A 123 -6.65 -1.98 27.86
CA LEU A 123 -7.72 -1.10 28.34
C LEU A 123 -7.21 -0.10 29.38
N LEU A 124 -6.41 -0.56 30.35
CA LEU A 124 -5.79 0.31 31.36
C LEU A 124 -4.81 1.31 30.74
N ASN A 125 -4.01 0.85 29.77
CA ASN A 125 -3.09 1.73 29.07
C ASN A 125 -3.83 2.77 28.21
N LEU A 126 -4.92 2.37 27.54
CA LEU A 126 -5.74 3.26 26.74
C LEU A 126 -6.41 4.33 27.62
N SER A 127 -6.96 3.94 28.79
CA SER A 127 -7.59 4.88 29.73
C SER A 127 -6.62 5.94 30.24
N ASN A 128 -5.35 5.61 30.40
CA ASN A 128 -4.28 6.55 30.80
C ASN A 128 -3.89 7.54 29.69
N HIS A 129 -4.12 7.20 28.42
CA HIS A 129 -3.81 8.08 27.29
C HIS A 129 -4.99 8.98 26.89
N ILE A 130 -6.21 8.62 27.28
CA ILE A 130 -7.44 9.39 26.96
C ILE A 130 -7.87 10.15 28.22
N ASN A 131 -7.26 11.30 28.46
CA ASN A 131 -7.48 12.12 29.67
C ASN A 131 -8.93 12.59 29.89
N ASN A 132 -9.84 12.47 28.92
CA ASN A 132 -11.26 12.88 29.03
C ASN A 132 -12.26 11.89 28.42
N GLY A 133 -11.83 10.64 28.14
CA GLY A 133 -12.60 9.72 27.31
C GLY A 133 -13.22 8.53 28.02
N SER A 134 -13.58 8.63 29.31
CA SER A 134 -14.23 7.54 30.06
C SER A 134 -15.57 7.06 29.43
N GLY A 135 -16.18 7.86 28.56
CA GLY A 135 -17.39 7.50 27.82
C GLY A 135 -17.17 6.83 26.46
N LEU A 136 -15.90 6.72 25.99
CA LEU A 136 -15.56 6.12 24.70
C LEU A 136 -15.17 4.64 24.80
N ILE A 137 -15.12 4.10 26.00
CA ILE A 137 -14.75 2.71 26.27
C ILE A 137 -15.99 1.95 26.76
N PRO A 138 -16.36 0.77 26.17
CA PRO A 138 -15.65 0.03 25.12
C PRO A 138 -15.83 0.62 23.71
N ILE A 139 -14.77 0.57 22.93
CA ILE A 139 -14.79 1.06 21.54
C ILE A 139 -15.62 0.10 20.69
N ASN A 140 -16.48 0.64 19.84
CA ASN A 140 -17.21 -0.16 18.87
C ASN A 140 -16.26 -0.61 17.76
N SER A 141 -15.83 -1.87 17.84
CA SER A 141 -14.92 -2.53 16.91
C SER A 141 -15.62 -3.13 15.69
N GLN A 142 -16.97 -3.12 15.67
CA GLN A 142 -17.73 -3.66 14.55
C GLN A 142 -17.84 -2.65 13.40
N PHE A 143 -17.53 -3.11 12.20
CA PHE A 143 -17.71 -2.34 10.97
C PHE A 143 -18.31 -3.23 9.88
N LEU A 144 -19.51 -2.87 9.39
CA LEU A 144 -20.29 -3.69 8.45
C LEU A 144 -20.54 -5.09 9.03
N TRP A 145 -19.93 -6.12 8.46
CA TRP A 145 -20.04 -7.53 8.89
C TRP A 145 -18.80 -8.03 9.64
N MET A 146 -17.78 -7.18 9.85
CA MET A 146 -16.49 -7.60 10.36
C MET A 146 -16.18 -6.99 11.73
N GLU A 147 -15.45 -7.76 12.52
CA GLU A 147 -14.80 -7.33 13.74
C GLU A 147 -13.40 -6.82 13.40
N LEU A 148 -13.12 -5.54 13.65
CA LEU A 148 -11.87 -4.89 13.21
C LEU A 148 -10.63 -5.36 13.96
N SER A 149 -10.79 -6.00 15.11
CA SER A 149 -9.70 -6.53 15.95
C SER A 149 -9.20 -7.90 15.51
N GLU A 150 -9.99 -8.64 14.73
CA GLU A 150 -9.70 -10.00 14.30
C GLU A 150 -9.60 -10.10 12.77
N PRO A 151 -8.98 -11.19 12.23
CA PRO A 151 -9.01 -11.48 10.82
C PRO A 151 -10.45 -11.74 10.33
N GLU A 152 -10.85 -11.06 9.27
CA GLU A 152 -12.20 -11.17 8.72
C GLU A 152 -12.43 -12.52 8.08
N ARG A 153 -13.60 -13.15 8.40
CA ARG A 153 -14.12 -14.35 7.76
C ARG A 153 -15.64 -14.27 7.68
N LEU A 154 -16.15 -13.95 6.51
CA LEU A 154 -17.59 -13.97 6.29
C LEU A 154 -18.07 -15.41 6.21
N GLN A 155 -18.93 -15.83 7.15
CA GLN A 155 -19.52 -17.15 7.18
C GLN A 155 -20.64 -17.26 6.12
N VAL A 156 -20.37 -17.96 5.02
CA VAL A 156 -21.34 -18.24 3.95
C VAL A 156 -21.45 -19.74 3.79
N PHE A 157 -22.64 -20.30 4.06
CA PHE A 157 -22.92 -21.74 3.98
C PHE A 157 -21.95 -22.65 4.77
N GLY A 158 -21.42 -22.15 5.91
CA GLY A 158 -20.48 -22.89 6.75
C GLY A 158 -19.02 -22.78 6.33
N PHE A 159 -18.72 -22.02 5.28
CA PHE A 159 -17.35 -21.71 4.86
C PHE A 159 -17.01 -20.27 5.24
N GLY A 160 -15.84 -20.07 5.87
CA GLY A 160 -15.32 -18.74 6.17
C GLY A 160 -14.62 -18.12 4.95
N ILE A 161 -15.32 -17.27 4.19
CA ILE A 161 -14.76 -16.61 3.01
C ILE A 161 -14.07 -15.32 3.43
N PRO A 162 -12.78 -15.12 3.13
CA PRO A 162 -12.05 -13.91 3.46
C PRO A 162 -12.30 -12.81 2.41
N VAL A 163 -13.48 -12.19 2.46
CA VAL A 163 -13.92 -11.20 1.45
C VAL A 163 -12.99 -9.98 1.44
N LEU A 164 -12.59 -9.51 2.62
CA LEU A 164 -11.71 -8.35 2.76
C LEU A 164 -10.35 -8.60 2.11
N ALA A 165 -9.76 -9.77 2.34
CA ALA A 165 -8.47 -10.13 1.74
C ALA A 165 -8.57 -10.22 0.20
N ILE A 166 -9.66 -10.75 -0.32
CA ILE A 166 -9.94 -10.78 -1.76
C ILE A 166 -10.02 -9.34 -2.32
N LEU A 167 -10.73 -8.45 -1.64
CA LEU A 167 -10.82 -7.03 -2.02
C LEU A 167 -9.46 -6.34 -1.96
N VAL A 168 -8.62 -6.66 -0.96
CA VAL A 168 -7.25 -6.15 -0.89
C VAL A 168 -6.44 -6.60 -2.10
N VAL A 169 -6.49 -7.87 -2.48
CA VAL A 169 -5.79 -8.39 -3.67
C VAL A 169 -6.26 -7.68 -4.94
N ILE A 170 -7.58 -7.58 -5.14
CA ILE A 170 -8.16 -6.94 -6.33
C ILE A 170 -7.74 -5.48 -6.42
N THR A 171 -7.92 -4.70 -5.34
CA THR A 171 -7.59 -3.27 -5.34
C THR A 171 -6.09 -3.03 -5.49
N SER A 172 -5.24 -3.85 -4.86
CA SER A 172 -3.78 -3.79 -5.01
C SER A 172 -3.35 -4.16 -6.42
N TYR A 173 -3.98 -5.17 -7.04
CA TYR A 173 -3.69 -5.55 -8.42
C TYR A 173 -4.05 -4.44 -9.40
N ILE A 174 -5.24 -3.84 -9.28
CA ILE A 174 -5.67 -2.70 -10.10
C ILE A 174 -4.69 -1.54 -9.95
N GLN A 175 -4.36 -1.17 -8.70
CA GLN A 175 -3.40 -0.11 -8.41
C GLN A 175 -2.05 -0.40 -9.06
N THR A 176 -1.51 -1.61 -8.91
CA THR A 176 -0.21 -1.98 -9.46
C THR A 176 -0.22 -1.92 -10.98
N LYS A 177 -1.27 -2.42 -11.62
CA LYS A 177 -1.43 -2.35 -13.09
C LYS A 177 -1.53 -0.93 -13.62
N MET A 178 -2.15 -0.02 -12.88
CA MET A 178 -2.23 1.39 -13.28
C MET A 178 -0.89 2.14 -13.11
N ILE A 179 -0.04 1.68 -12.19
CA ILE A 179 1.23 2.33 -11.85
C ILE A 179 2.40 1.73 -12.63
N THR A 180 2.35 0.44 -12.94
CA THR A 180 3.46 -0.29 -13.57
C THR A 180 3.23 -0.36 -15.08
N PRO A 181 4.22 0.00 -15.92
CA PRO A 181 4.10 -0.11 -17.36
C PRO A 181 3.93 -1.57 -17.77
N SER A 182 3.17 -1.78 -18.85
CA SER A 182 3.12 -3.07 -19.52
C SER A 182 4.47 -3.33 -20.19
N THR A 183 5.34 -4.09 -19.53
CA THR A 183 6.50 -4.67 -20.21
C THR A 183 6.03 -5.88 -21.00
N ASN A 184 6.29 -5.89 -22.30
CA ASN A 184 6.02 -7.07 -23.13
C ASN A 184 6.84 -8.26 -22.56
N PRO A 185 6.26 -9.45 -22.47
CA PRO A 185 6.98 -10.64 -21.97
C PRO A 185 8.26 -10.97 -22.77
N GLY A 186 8.38 -10.47 -24.00
CA GLY A 186 9.55 -10.63 -24.86
C GLY A 186 10.70 -9.66 -24.56
N ASP A 187 10.44 -8.53 -23.91
CA ASP A 187 11.44 -7.50 -23.61
C ASP A 187 12.04 -7.63 -22.19
N ALA A 188 11.69 -8.69 -21.46
CA ALA A 188 12.15 -8.95 -20.09
C ALA A 188 13.62 -9.40 -19.99
N GLY A 189 14.48 -8.97 -20.91
CA GLY A 189 15.89 -9.38 -20.98
C GLY A 189 16.79 -8.84 -19.84
N GLY A 190 16.32 -7.89 -19.03
CA GLY A 190 17.10 -7.32 -17.94
C GLY A 190 16.63 -7.77 -16.57
N GLN A 191 17.57 -8.08 -15.65
CA GLN A 191 17.28 -8.49 -14.27
C GLN A 191 16.37 -7.49 -13.54
N GLY A 192 16.49 -6.18 -13.80
CA GLY A 192 15.65 -5.13 -13.24
C GLY A 192 14.20 -5.18 -13.73
N ALA A 193 13.97 -5.46 -15.01
CA ALA A 193 12.63 -5.57 -15.57
C ALA A 193 11.94 -6.85 -15.06
N GLN A 194 12.65 -7.96 -15.00
CA GLN A 194 12.14 -9.23 -14.45
C GLN A 194 11.80 -9.10 -12.96
N MET A 195 12.63 -8.42 -12.18
CA MET A 195 12.38 -8.16 -10.77
C MET A 195 11.18 -7.24 -10.57
N SER A 196 11.03 -6.18 -11.38
CA SER A 196 9.87 -5.28 -11.35
C SER A 196 8.58 -6.03 -11.70
N GLN A 197 8.59 -6.89 -12.71
CA GLN A 197 7.46 -7.70 -13.10
C GLN A 197 7.07 -8.71 -12.03
N ALA A 198 8.05 -9.42 -11.45
CA ALA A 198 7.83 -10.34 -10.34
C ALA A 198 7.22 -9.60 -9.14
N MET A 199 7.78 -8.45 -8.77
CA MET A 199 7.29 -7.64 -7.67
C MET A 199 5.85 -7.14 -7.91
N SER A 200 5.51 -6.76 -9.15
CA SER A 200 4.17 -6.32 -9.50
C SER A 200 3.11 -7.42 -9.38
N LEU A 201 3.51 -8.68 -9.55
CA LEU A 201 2.62 -9.82 -9.42
C LEU A 201 2.54 -10.32 -7.96
N TYR A 202 3.69 -10.45 -7.29
CA TYR A 202 3.73 -11.00 -5.92
C TYR A 202 3.20 -10.02 -4.86
N MET A 203 3.36 -8.71 -5.06
CA MET A 203 3.00 -7.70 -4.07
C MET A 203 1.49 -7.69 -3.72
N PRO A 204 0.55 -7.74 -4.67
CA PRO A 204 -0.87 -7.85 -4.37
C PRO A 204 -1.23 -9.10 -3.55
N PHE A 205 -0.63 -10.25 -3.88
CA PHE A 205 -0.85 -11.49 -3.13
C PHE A 205 -0.26 -11.43 -1.72
N PHE A 206 0.91 -10.82 -1.57
CA PHE A 206 1.52 -10.61 -0.26
C PHE A 206 0.66 -9.70 0.62
N MET A 207 0.10 -8.61 0.07
CA MET A 207 -0.83 -7.74 0.80
C MET A 207 -2.13 -8.48 1.18
N GLY A 208 -2.64 -9.34 0.29
CA GLY A 208 -3.77 -10.21 0.58
C GLY A 208 -3.47 -11.20 1.71
N TYR A 209 -2.27 -11.79 1.72
CA TYR A 209 -1.83 -12.68 2.79
C TYR A 209 -1.75 -11.95 4.14
N LEU A 210 -1.25 -10.72 4.17
CA LEU A 210 -1.26 -9.89 5.38
C LEU A 210 -2.69 -9.61 5.85
N ALA A 211 -3.61 -9.31 4.93
CA ALA A 211 -5.01 -9.07 5.25
C ALA A 211 -5.75 -10.34 5.77
N LEU A 212 -5.27 -11.53 5.38
CA LEU A 212 -5.77 -12.83 5.92
C LEU A 212 -5.30 -13.11 7.34
N THR A 213 -4.11 -12.64 7.68
CA THR A 213 -3.38 -13.04 8.90
C THR A 213 -3.57 -12.03 10.02
N PHE A 214 -3.66 -10.75 9.67
CA PHE A 214 -3.78 -9.66 10.62
C PHE A 214 -5.24 -9.21 10.81
N ALA A 215 -5.46 -8.38 11.84
CA ALA A 215 -6.74 -7.77 12.14
C ALA A 215 -7.37 -7.09 10.91
N SER A 216 -8.67 -7.24 10.71
CA SER A 216 -9.39 -6.72 9.53
C SER A 216 -9.33 -5.20 9.40
N GLY A 217 -9.09 -4.48 10.49
CA GLY A 217 -8.80 -3.05 10.45
C GLY A 217 -7.57 -2.70 9.59
N LEU A 218 -6.55 -3.56 9.53
CA LEU A 218 -5.40 -3.39 8.63
C LEU A 218 -5.79 -3.65 7.16
N GLY A 219 -6.63 -4.65 6.90
CA GLY A 219 -7.17 -4.90 5.56
C GLY A 219 -7.99 -3.71 5.03
N LEU A 220 -8.81 -3.11 5.89
CA LEU A 220 -9.56 -1.89 5.58
C LEU A 220 -8.64 -0.71 5.24
N TYR A 221 -7.55 -0.55 6.01
CA TYR A 221 -6.51 0.42 5.70
C TYR A 221 -5.88 0.19 4.33
N PHE A 222 -5.56 -1.06 3.95
CA PHE A 222 -5.01 -1.36 2.63
C PHE A 222 -5.98 -0.98 1.50
N ILE A 223 -7.25 -1.30 1.62
CA ILE A 223 -8.26 -0.91 0.62
C ILE A 223 -8.35 0.60 0.53
N ALA A 224 -8.48 1.31 1.65
CA ALA A 224 -8.55 2.77 1.68
C ALA A 224 -7.30 3.42 1.05
N THR A 225 -6.12 2.86 1.35
CA THR A 225 -4.83 3.27 0.77
C THR A 225 -4.79 3.08 -0.74
N ASN A 226 -5.19 1.90 -1.23
CA ASN A 226 -5.21 1.59 -2.66
C ASN A 226 -6.17 2.51 -3.42
N LEU A 227 -7.39 2.67 -2.92
CA LEU A 227 -8.40 3.54 -3.53
C LEU A 227 -7.96 5.00 -3.56
N THR A 228 -7.39 5.50 -2.46
CA THR A 228 -6.87 6.87 -2.41
C THR A 228 -5.72 7.07 -3.38
N THR A 229 -4.83 6.10 -3.51
CA THR A 229 -3.72 6.15 -4.47
C THR A 229 -4.23 6.14 -5.90
N ILE A 230 -5.18 5.26 -6.23
CA ILE A 230 -5.83 5.22 -7.55
C ILE A 230 -6.46 6.58 -7.85
N ALA A 231 -7.21 7.16 -6.92
CA ALA A 231 -7.82 8.47 -7.07
C ALA A 231 -6.75 9.57 -7.31
N GLN A 232 -5.63 9.56 -6.59
CA GLN A 232 -4.52 10.49 -6.79
C GLN A 232 -3.93 10.37 -8.20
N TYR A 233 -3.74 9.15 -8.73
CA TYR A 233 -3.25 8.94 -10.10
C TYR A 233 -4.23 9.45 -11.15
N ILE A 234 -5.53 9.22 -10.96
CA ILE A 234 -6.59 9.73 -11.86
C ILE A 234 -6.58 11.26 -11.85
N LEU A 235 -6.58 11.89 -10.68
CA LEU A 235 -6.58 13.36 -10.54
C LEU A 235 -5.34 14.02 -11.16
N LEU A 236 -4.20 13.36 -11.13
CA LEU A 236 -2.97 13.84 -11.76
C LEU A 236 -2.94 13.60 -13.28
N GLY A 237 -3.98 12.99 -13.87
CA GLY A 237 -4.02 12.64 -15.29
C GLY A 237 -2.97 11.59 -15.70
N ARG A 238 -2.52 10.78 -14.74
CA ARG A 238 -1.41 9.81 -14.92
C ARG A 238 -1.87 8.36 -14.84
N ALA A 239 -3.16 8.13 -14.77
CA ALA A 239 -3.75 6.81 -14.77
C ALA A 239 -3.73 6.24 -16.19
N ASP A 240 -2.95 5.20 -16.42
CA ASP A 240 -2.96 4.49 -17.71
C ASP A 240 -3.96 3.33 -17.67
N PHE A 241 -5.19 3.63 -18.06
CA PHE A 241 -6.27 2.63 -18.12
C PHE A 241 -6.07 1.58 -19.23
N LYS A 242 -5.17 1.83 -20.22
CA LYS A 242 -4.88 0.87 -21.28
C LYS A 242 -4.25 -0.41 -20.74
N ASN A 243 -3.48 -0.29 -19.65
CA ASN A 243 -2.82 -1.42 -19.01
C ASN A 243 -3.78 -2.34 -18.24
N LEU A 244 -5.02 -1.91 -17.97
CA LEU A 244 -6.04 -2.74 -17.34
C LEU A 244 -6.71 -3.71 -18.31
N LEU A 245 -6.73 -3.37 -19.60
CA LEU A 245 -7.30 -4.24 -20.62
C LEU A 245 -6.21 -5.22 -21.10
N PRO A 246 -6.52 -6.53 -21.18
CA PRO A 246 -5.59 -7.47 -21.79
C PRO A 246 -5.37 -7.02 -23.24
N SER A 247 -4.11 -6.81 -23.63
CA SER A 247 -3.78 -6.51 -25.02
C SER A 247 -4.31 -7.64 -25.88
N ARG A 248 -5.30 -7.35 -26.72
CA ARG A 248 -5.70 -8.28 -27.78
C ARG A 248 -4.48 -8.41 -28.69
N SER A 249 -3.84 -9.58 -28.63
CA SER A 249 -2.87 -10.07 -29.61
C SER A 249 -3.54 -10.19 -30.97
#